data_f8fc22ed623b2fa0be50460da68bdef2
#
_entry.id   f8fc22ed623b2fa0be50460da68bdef2
#
_cell.length_a   1.000
_cell.length_b   1.000
_cell.length_c   1.000
_cell.angle_alpha   90.00
_cell.angle_beta   90.00
_cell.angle_gamma   90.00
#
_symmetry.space_group_name_H-M   'P 1'
#
loop_
_entity.id
_entity.type
_entity.pdbx_description
1 polymer ?
#
loop_
_entity_poly.entity_id
_entity_poly.type
_entity_poly.pdbx_seq_one_letter_code
_entity_poly.pdbx_strand_id
1 'polypeptide(L)'
;MGKFKFPSAYTILFFLIAVVAVLTWIIPAGQYHMAMNEALGKDVPVAGTYAHVAAHPQGLVSVLMAPIAGLYDPESGQAGAIDVALFILIIGGFLGIVTKTGAIDAGIERVTTRLRGREEWMIPILMALFAAGGTIYGMAEESLPFYTLLVPVMLAARFDPVVAASTVLLGAGIGTLGSTINPFATVIAANAAGIPFTNGIALRVALLVIGWIICVAWVMRYARKVRQDPSLSIVADKQEENRAHFLGNKDAQTLEFTPVRKIILVIFALAFAVMIYGVAVLGWWMAEISAVFLASAIIVGLIARLSEEELTSTFINGARDLLGVALIIGIARGIVVIMDKGMITHTILHSAEGLVSGLSTVAFINVMYWLEVVLSFLVPSSSGLAVLTMPIMAPLADFANVNRDLVVTAYQSASGIVNLVTPTSAVVMGGLAIARVPYVRYLKWVAPLLGILTVVIMVALSLGAVL
;
A
#
# COMPACT_ATOMS: atom_id res chain seq x y z
N MET A 1 22.37 9.35 28.85
CA MET A 1 20.96 9.20 28.41
C MET A 1 20.94 8.29 27.19
N GLY A 2 20.48 7.06 27.34
CA GLY A 2 20.40 6.08 26.23
C GLY A 2 19.51 6.66 25.11
N LYS A 3 20.01 6.69 23.88
CA LYS A 3 19.20 7.02 22.70
C LYS A 3 18.07 6.01 22.61
N PHE A 4 16.85 6.43 22.82
CA PHE A 4 15.64 5.61 22.65
C PHE A 4 15.65 5.11 21.20
N LYS A 5 16.02 3.85 21.00
CA LYS A 5 15.93 3.22 19.67
C LYS A 5 14.46 2.93 19.41
N PHE A 6 13.91 3.54 18.39
CA PHE A 6 12.53 3.30 18.01
C PHE A 6 12.35 1.82 17.62
N PRO A 7 11.25 1.16 18.04
CA PRO A 7 11.03 -0.25 17.76
C PRO A 7 10.94 -0.55 16.27
N SER A 8 11.24 -1.78 15.88
CA SER A 8 11.10 -2.25 14.52
C SER A 8 9.62 -2.36 14.12
N ALA A 9 9.34 -2.45 12.80
CA ALA A 9 7.99 -2.71 12.29
C ALA A 9 7.34 -3.93 12.96
N TYR A 10 8.08 -5.01 13.10
CA TYR A 10 7.63 -6.23 13.79
C TYR A 10 7.16 -5.94 15.21
N THR A 11 7.96 -5.22 15.98
CA THR A 11 7.65 -4.88 17.37
C THR A 11 6.39 -4.02 17.46
N ILE A 12 6.23 -3.03 16.55
CA ILE A 12 5.05 -2.17 16.50
C ILE A 12 3.80 -3.01 16.22
N LEU A 13 3.85 -3.87 15.20
CA LEU A 13 2.71 -4.69 14.81
C LEU A 13 2.33 -5.73 15.88
N PHE A 14 3.30 -6.41 16.49
CA PHE A 14 3.03 -7.29 17.62
C PHE A 14 2.44 -6.56 18.82
N PHE A 15 2.93 -5.37 19.11
CA PHE A 15 2.35 -4.52 20.15
C PHE A 15 0.91 -4.14 19.82
N LEU A 16 0.60 -3.80 18.58
CA LEU A 16 -0.77 -3.50 18.14
C LEU A 16 -1.69 -4.73 18.26
N ILE A 17 -1.21 -5.93 17.89
CA ILE A 17 -1.97 -7.18 18.10
C ILE A 17 -2.30 -7.36 19.59
N ALA A 18 -1.31 -7.16 20.48
CA ALA A 18 -1.51 -7.29 21.92
C ALA A 18 -2.50 -6.24 22.46
N VAL A 19 -2.39 -4.98 22.01
CA VAL A 19 -3.33 -3.91 22.38
C VAL A 19 -4.74 -4.26 21.92
N VAL A 20 -4.92 -4.70 20.68
CA VAL A 20 -6.23 -5.09 20.16
C VAL A 20 -6.79 -6.29 20.91
N ALA A 21 -5.95 -7.27 21.29
CA ALA A 21 -6.38 -8.38 22.14
C ALA A 21 -6.90 -7.90 23.52
N VAL A 22 -6.23 -6.93 24.14
CA VAL A 22 -6.72 -6.30 25.38
C VAL A 22 -8.06 -5.59 25.14
N LEU A 23 -8.23 -4.92 24.02
CA LEU A 23 -9.49 -4.25 23.68
C LEU A 23 -10.66 -5.25 23.57
N THR A 24 -10.43 -6.52 23.21
CA THR A 24 -11.51 -7.55 23.21
C THR A 24 -12.04 -7.91 24.61
N TRP A 25 -11.35 -7.51 25.68
CA TRP A 25 -11.80 -7.65 27.06
C TRP A 25 -12.62 -6.44 27.55
N ILE A 26 -12.48 -5.30 26.87
CA ILE A 26 -13.06 -4.01 27.27
C ILE A 26 -14.27 -3.68 26.38
N ILE A 27 -14.12 -3.87 25.06
CA ILE A 27 -15.17 -3.58 24.08
C ILE A 27 -16.15 -4.75 24.09
N PRO A 28 -17.47 -4.50 24.29
CA PRO A 28 -18.48 -5.54 24.22
C PRO A 28 -18.48 -6.22 22.85
N ALA A 29 -18.59 -7.55 22.83
CA ALA A 29 -18.76 -8.28 21.58
C ALA A 29 -20.14 -8.02 20.98
N GLY A 30 -20.20 -7.82 19.67
CA GLY A 30 -21.44 -7.55 18.97
C GLY A 30 -21.35 -7.84 17.48
N GLN A 31 -22.49 -8.09 16.87
CA GLN A 31 -22.58 -8.44 15.48
C GLN A 31 -23.81 -7.87 14.81
N TYR A 32 -23.69 -7.40 13.58
CA TYR A 32 -24.81 -7.15 12.69
C TYR A 32 -25.31 -8.46 12.07
N HIS A 33 -26.60 -8.52 11.74
CA HIS A 33 -27.08 -9.56 10.83
C HIS A 33 -26.40 -9.37 9.47
N MET A 34 -25.89 -10.47 8.92
CA MET A 34 -25.24 -10.47 7.62
C MET A 34 -26.24 -10.92 6.55
N ALA A 35 -26.25 -10.23 5.41
CA ALA A 35 -27.08 -10.60 4.25
C ALA A 35 -26.25 -10.58 2.97
N MET A 36 -26.57 -11.50 2.06
CA MET A 36 -25.89 -11.58 0.76
C MET A 36 -26.20 -10.32 -0.06
N ASN A 37 -25.16 -9.62 -0.47
CA ASN A 37 -25.27 -8.53 -1.45
C ASN A 37 -24.94 -9.10 -2.83
N GLU A 38 -25.94 -9.23 -3.71
CA GLU A 38 -25.80 -9.84 -5.03
C GLU A 38 -24.80 -9.08 -5.93
N ALA A 39 -24.73 -7.74 -5.82
CA ALA A 39 -23.81 -6.93 -6.60
C ALA A 39 -22.34 -7.13 -6.20
N LEU A 40 -22.09 -7.52 -4.95
CA LEU A 40 -20.76 -7.79 -4.42
C LEU A 40 -20.42 -9.27 -4.41
N GLY A 41 -21.42 -10.15 -4.47
CA GLY A 41 -21.26 -11.60 -4.26
C GLY A 41 -20.71 -11.93 -2.86
N LYS A 42 -21.01 -11.11 -1.87
CA LYS A 42 -20.50 -11.23 -0.49
C LYS A 42 -21.57 -10.86 0.53
N ASP A 43 -21.45 -11.44 1.72
CA ASP A 43 -22.26 -11.04 2.86
C ASP A 43 -21.82 -9.66 3.37
N VAL A 44 -22.80 -8.79 3.62
CA VAL A 44 -22.61 -7.44 4.16
C VAL A 44 -23.44 -7.22 5.42
N PRO A 45 -23.00 -6.36 6.34
CA PRO A 45 -23.79 -6.03 7.52
C PRO A 45 -25.05 -5.24 7.16
N VAL A 46 -26.16 -5.59 7.78
CA VAL A 46 -27.47 -4.91 7.61
C VAL A 46 -27.60 -3.84 8.67
N ALA A 47 -27.76 -2.58 8.26
CA ALA A 47 -27.92 -1.45 9.17
C ALA A 47 -29.13 -1.64 10.12
N GLY A 48 -28.99 -1.21 11.37
CA GLY A 48 -30.05 -1.30 12.39
C GLY A 48 -30.26 -2.69 12.99
N THR A 49 -29.47 -3.70 12.61
CA THR A 49 -29.60 -5.08 13.13
C THR A 49 -28.53 -5.45 14.14
N TYR A 50 -27.75 -4.48 14.60
CA TYR A 50 -26.70 -4.74 15.58
C TYR A 50 -27.27 -5.35 16.87
N ALA A 51 -26.63 -6.41 17.36
CA ALA A 51 -26.95 -7.05 18.62
C ALA A 51 -25.66 -7.43 19.37
N HIS A 52 -25.71 -7.34 20.70
CA HIS A 52 -24.66 -7.88 21.54
C HIS A 52 -24.65 -9.41 21.45
N VAL A 53 -23.46 -9.98 21.38
CA VAL A 53 -23.24 -11.42 21.41
C VAL A 53 -22.38 -11.82 22.60
N ALA A 54 -22.21 -13.12 22.83
CA ALA A 54 -21.34 -13.60 23.88
C ALA A 54 -19.91 -13.06 23.71
N ALA A 55 -19.29 -12.65 24.81
CA ALA A 55 -17.92 -12.14 24.77
C ALA A 55 -16.93 -13.21 24.36
N HIS A 56 -16.04 -12.88 23.45
CA HIS A 56 -14.95 -13.75 22.98
C HIS A 56 -13.58 -13.10 23.22
N PRO A 57 -13.18 -12.88 24.49
CA PRO A 57 -11.93 -12.19 24.79
C PRO A 57 -10.73 -13.01 24.31
N GLN A 58 -9.80 -12.34 23.64
CA GLN A 58 -8.63 -12.96 23.05
C GLN A 58 -7.46 -12.95 24.03
N GLY A 59 -6.89 -14.12 24.29
CA GLY A 59 -5.79 -14.30 25.23
C GLY A 59 -4.40 -14.39 24.56
N LEU A 60 -3.39 -14.71 25.35
CA LEU A 60 -2.01 -14.81 24.89
C LEU A 60 -1.83 -15.79 23.71
N VAL A 61 -2.52 -16.93 23.74
CA VAL A 61 -2.45 -17.92 22.66
C VAL A 61 -2.97 -17.31 21.35
N SER A 62 -4.08 -16.58 21.38
CA SER A 62 -4.62 -15.90 20.21
C SER A 62 -3.64 -14.86 19.67
N VAL A 63 -2.97 -14.08 20.54
CA VAL A 63 -1.94 -13.10 20.16
C VAL A 63 -0.77 -13.78 19.42
N LEU A 64 -0.30 -14.92 19.94
CA LEU A 64 0.80 -15.67 19.32
C LEU A 64 0.39 -16.35 18.01
N MET A 65 -0.87 -16.78 17.91
CA MET A 65 -1.42 -17.39 16.69
C MET A 65 -1.81 -16.37 15.61
N ALA A 66 -2.08 -15.12 15.99
CA ALA A 66 -2.55 -14.08 15.09
C ALA A 66 -1.70 -13.88 13.82
N PRO A 67 -0.36 -13.84 13.86
CA PRO A 67 0.47 -13.75 12.66
C PRO A 67 0.31 -14.93 11.71
N ILE A 68 0.09 -16.14 12.26
CA ILE A 68 -0.11 -17.36 11.47
C ILE A 68 -1.49 -17.34 10.85
N ALA A 69 -2.51 -17.05 11.64
CA ALA A 69 -3.88 -16.92 11.17
C ALA A 69 -4.07 -15.76 10.19
N GLY A 70 -3.20 -14.75 10.24
CA GLY A 70 -3.14 -13.68 9.24
C GLY A 70 -2.62 -14.14 7.88
N LEU A 71 -1.78 -15.19 7.83
CA LEU A 71 -1.32 -15.79 6.57
C LEU A 71 -2.36 -16.74 5.99
N TYR A 72 -2.88 -17.63 6.80
CA TYR A 72 -3.96 -18.55 6.43
C TYR A 72 -4.79 -18.89 7.66
N ASP A 73 -6.09 -19.14 7.47
CA ASP A 73 -6.94 -19.56 8.57
C ASP A 73 -6.68 -21.05 8.90
N PRO A 74 -6.16 -21.37 10.09
CA PRO A 74 -5.84 -22.75 10.45
C PRO A 74 -7.09 -23.64 10.64
N GLU A 75 -8.28 -23.06 10.85
CA GLU A 75 -9.53 -23.79 11.06
C GLU A 75 -10.22 -24.13 9.74
N SER A 76 -10.30 -23.17 8.82
CA SER A 76 -10.92 -23.37 7.49
C SER A 76 -9.92 -23.71 6.38
N GLY A 77 -8.61 -23.50 6.61
CA GLY A 77 -7.57 -23.65 5.60
C GLY A 77 -7.62 -22.58 4.49
N GLN A 78 -8.44 -21.54 4.67
CA GLN A 78 -8.55 -20.48 3.68
C GLN A 78 -7.29 -19.60 3.65
N ALA A 79 -6.89 -19.22 2.43
CA ALA A 79 -5.77 -18.30 2.23
C ALA A 79 -6.12 -16.92 2.78
N GLY A 80 -5.26 -16.43 3.68
CA GLY A 80 -5.28 -15.04 4.13
C GLY A 80 -4.31 -14.20 3.30
N ALA A 81 -3.22 -13.76 3.91
CA ALA A 81 -2.19 -12.97 3.24
C ALA A 81 -1.03 -13.82 2.70
N ILE A 82 -1.15 -15.14 2.67
CA ILE A 82 -0.09 -16.05 2.20
C ILE A 82 0.20 -15.89 0.71
N ASP A 83 -0.81 -15.60 -0.08
CA ASP A 83 -0.72 -15.34 -1.51
C ASP A 83 0.15 -14.09 -1.79
N VAL A 84 -0.07 -13.01 -1.04
CA VAL A 84 0.74 -11.79 -1.11
C VAL A 84 2.17 -12.04 -0.62
N ALA A 85 2.34 -12.78 0.47
CA ALA A 85 3.66 -13.12 0.99
C ALA A 85 4.46 -13.96 -0.03
N LEU A 86 3.81 -14.95 -0.65
CA LEU A 86 4.43 -15.80 -1.68
C LEU A 86 4.79 -14.97 -2.92
N PHE A 87 3.91 -14.08 -3.39
CA PHE A 87 4.20 -13.16 -4.48
C PHE A 87 5.48 -12.35 -4.23
N ILE A 88 5.63 -11.80 -3.02
CA ILE A 88 6.81 -11.00 -2.65
C ILE A 88 8.10 -11.86 -2.70
N LEU A 89 8.04 -13.10 -2.25
CA LEU A 89 9.20 -14.01 -2.35
C LEU A 89 9.56 -14.34 -3.79
N ILE A 90 8.55 -14.61 -4.63
CA ILE A 90 8.76 -14.93 -6.05
C ILE A 90 9.34 -13.73 -6.80
N ILE A 91 8.80 -12.53 -6.58
CA ILE A 91 9.35 -11.35 -7.23
C ILE A 91 10.76 -11.03 -6.75
N GLY A 92 11.07 -11.26 -5.47
CA GLY A 92 12.42 -11.16 -4.94
C GLY A 92 13.38 -12.09 -5.68
N GLY A 93 13.00 -13.34 -5.89
CA GLY A 93 13.76 -14.32 -6.67
C GLY A 93 13.97 -13.90 -8.12
N PHE A 94 12.91 -13.42 -8.80
CA PHE A 94 13.01 -12.88 -10.16
C PHE A 94 13.99 -11.70 -10.24
N LEU A 95 13.88 -10.74 -9.35
CA LEU A 95 14.78 -9.58 -9.30
C LEU A 95 16.22 -10.00 -9.02
N GLY A 96 16.44 -10.98 -8.14
CA GLY A 96 17.76 -11.56 -7.89
C GLY A 96 18.41 -12.09 -9.18
N ILE A 97 17.66 -12.85 -9.99
CA ILE A 97 18.14 -13.39 -11.27
C ILE A 97 18.44 -12.26 -12.25
N VAL A 98 17.54 -11.31 -12.45
CA VAL A 98 17.75 -10.19 -13.38
C VAL A 98 18.98 -9.37 -12.96
N THR A 99 19.13 -9.09 -11.66
CA THR A 99 20.29 -8.36 -11.10
C THR A 99 21.61 -9.12 -11.33
N LYS A 100 21.62 -10.44 -11.15
CA LYS A 100 22.78 -11.29 -11.39
C LYS A 100 23.32 -11.17 -12.82
N THR A 101 22.43 -10.94 -13.81
CA THR A 101 22.84 -10.75 -15.21
C THR A 101 23.54 -9.42 -15.48
N GLY A 102 23.48 -8.47 -14.56
CA GLY A 102 23.95 -7.09 -14.74
C GLY A 102 23.10 -6.28 -15.72
N ALA A 103 21.91 -6.77 -16.11
CA ALA A 103 21.04 -6.08 -17.05
C ALA A 103 20.48 -4.80 -16.46
N ILE A 104 20.04 -4.84 -15.18
CA ILE A 104 19.53 -3.66 -14.46
C ILE A 104 20.62 -2.59 -14.36
N ASP A 105 21.82 -2.95 -13.95
CA ASP A 105 22.94 -2.01 -13.81
C ASP A 105 23.28 -1.32 -15.14
N ALA A 106 23.39 -2.09 -16.23
CA ALA A 106 23.62 -1.55 -17.57
C ALA A 106 22.46 -0.65 -18.05
N GLY A 107 21.22 -1.00 -17.70
CA GLY A 107 20.04 -0.18 -17.94
C GLY A 107 20.06 1.14 -17.18
N ILE A 108 20.38 1.10 -15.89
CA ILE A 108 20.51 2.29 -15.02
C ILE A 108 21.57 3.24 -15.58
N GLU A 109 22.76 2.73 -15.96
CA GLU A 109 23.82 3.55 -16.53
C GLU A 109 23.37 4.24 -17.83
N ARG A 110 22.65 3.51 -18.68
CA ARG A 110 22.11 4.06 -19.94
C ARG A 110 21.07 5.15 -19.70
N VAL A 111 20.14 4.93 -18.77
CA VAL A 111 19.08 5.89 -18.44
C VAL A 111 19.67 7.14 -17.79
N THR A 112 20.56 7.00 -16.83
CA THR A 112 21.20 8.15 -16.15
C THR A 112 22.07 8.97 -17.09
N THR A 113 22.78 8.32 -18.03
CA THR A 113 23.55 9.02 -19.07
C THR A 113 22.64 9.81 -20.01
N ARG A 114 21.47 9.23 -20.39
CA ARG A 114 20.55 9.86 -21.35
C ARG A 114 19.73 10.99 -20.72
N LEU A 115 19.49 10.92 -19.40
CA LEU A 115 18.73 11.92 -18.64
C LEU A 115 19.64 13.01 -18.02
N ARG A 116 20.93 13.03 -18.31
CA ARG A 116 21.86 14.02 -17.75
C ARG A 116 21.31 15.44 -17.86
N GLY A 117 21.18 16.12 -16.70
CA GLY A 117 20.60 17.47 -16.59
C GLY A 117 19.07 17.53 -16.55
N ARG A 118 18.36 16.40 -16.67
CA ARG A 118 16.91 16.32 -16.60
C ARG A 118 16.40 15.27 -15.61
N GLU A 119 17.23 14.80 -14.70
CA GLU A 119 16.93 13.71 -13.77
C GLU A 119 15.74 14.04 -12.86
N GLU A 120 15.53 15.32 -12.54
CA GLU A 120 14.41 15.76 -11.71
C GLU A 120 13.05 15.44 -12.33
N TRP A 121 12.95 15.43 -13.67
CA TRP A 121 11.69 15.11 -14.36
C TRP A 121 11.25 13.65 -14.23
N MET A 122 12.16 12.77 -13.80
CA MET A 122 11.78 11.39 -13.50
C MET A 122 10.75 11.32 -12.39
N ILE A 123 10.84 12.19 -11.37
CA ILE A 123 9.95 12.19 -10.21
C ILE A 123 8.49 12.42 -10.62
N PRO A 124 8.10 13.55 -11.25
CA PRO A 124 6.70 13.79 -11.60
C PRO A 124 6.17 12.75 -12.62
N ILE A 125 6.99 12.33 -13.60
CA ILE A 125 6.57 11.34 -14.59
C ILE A 125 6.26 10.00 -13.93
N LEU A 126 7.18 9.49 -13.08
CA LEU A 126 6.97 8.23 -12.39
C LEU A 126 5.81 8.31 -11.39
N MET A 127 5.69 9.42 -10.64
CA MET A 127 4.54 9.63 -9.75
C MET A 127 3.22 9.66 -10.52
N ALA A 128 3.18 10.20 -11.75
CA ALA A 128 1.99 10.17 -12.59
C ALA A 128 1.64 8.74 -13.04
N LEU A 129 2.66 7.94 -13.43
CA LEU A 129 2.47 6.54 -13.80
C LEU A 129 1.96 5.70 -12.63
N PHE A 130 2.55 5.86 -11.44
CA PHE A 130 2.09 5.18 -10.24
C PHE A 130 0.69 5.64 -9.81
N ALA A 131 0.38 6.94 -9.95
CA ALA A 131 -0.96 7.47 -9.69
C ALA A 131 -2.00 6.88 -10.65
N ALA A 132 -1.65 6.71 -11.92
CA ALA A 132 -2.49 6.01 -12.89
C ALA A 132 -2.73 4.56 -12.46
N GLY A 133 -1.70 3.82 -12.03
CA GLY A 133 -1.85 2.48 -11.47
C GLY A 133 -2.78 2.45 -10.25
N GLY A 134 -2.60 3.36 -9.30
CA GLY A 134 -3.44 3.48 -8.10
C GLY A 134 -4.90 3.77 -8.42
N THR A 135 -5.18 4.68 -9.37
CA THR A 135 -6.57 5.07 -9.71
C THR A 135 -7.28 4.10 -10.64
N ILE A 136 -6.55 3.34 -11.48
CA ILE A 136 -7.14 2.41 -12.46
C ILE A 136 -7.42 1.05 -11.85
N TYR A 137 -6.42 0.43 -11.21
CA TYR A 137 -6.54 -0.93 -10.68
C TYR A 137 -6.16 -1.06 -9.19
N GLY A 138 -5.91 0.05 -8.50
CA GLY A 138 -5.65 0.02 -7.07
C GLY A 138 -4.26 -0.49 -6.70
N MET A 139 -3.23 -0.14 -7.50
CA MET A 139 -1.85 -0.55 -7.27
C MET A 139 -1.42 -0.38 -5.81
N ALA A 140 -1.08 -1.48 -5.17
CA ALA A 140 -0.66 -1.56 -3.78
C ALA A 140 0.62 -2.42 -3.65
N GLU A 141 0.50 -3.69 -3.32
CA GLU A 141 1.60 -4.64 -3.13
C GLU A 141 2.41 -4.84 -4.42
N GLU A 142 1.79 -4.73 -5.57
CA GLU A 142 2.43 -4.79 -6.89
C GLU A 142 3.42 -3.62 -7.11
N SER A 143 3.35 -2.59 -6.26
CA SER A 143 4.32 -1.48 -6.29
C SER A 143 5.67 -1.85 -5.67
N LEU A 144 5.73 -2.86 -4.79
CA LEU A 144 6.93 -3.23 -4.02
C LEU A 144 8.15 -3.56 -4.89
N PRO A 145 8.03 -4.27 -6.01
CA PRO A 145 9.17 -4.52 -6.89
C PRO A 145 9.83 -3.25 -7.46
N PHE A 146 9.05 -2.19 -7.65
CA PHE A 146 9.59 -0.95 -8.21
C PHE A 146 10.55 -0.23 -7.27
N TYR A 147 10.49 -0.48 -5.95
CA TYR A 147 11.48 0.09 -5.01
C TYR A 147 12.88 -0.44 -5.30
N THR A 148 13.02 -1.74 -5.57
CA THR A 148 14.33 -2.35 -5.87
C THR A 148 14.94 -1.83 -7.17
N LEU A 149 14.10 -1.41 -8.11
CA LEU A 149 14.50 -0.80 -9.36
C LEU A 149 14.81 0.70 -9.20
N LEU A 150 13.94 1.44 -8.52
CA LEU A 150 14.03 2.90 -8.48
C LEU A 150 15.04 3.42 -7.48
N VAL A 151 15.29 2.73 -6.36
CA VAL A 151 16.27 3.18 -5.38
C VAL A 151 17.68 3.31 -5.99
N PRO A 152 18.23 2.29 -6.68
CA PRO A 152 19.54 2.44 -7.34
C PRO A 152 19.53 3.52 -8.43
N VAL A 153 18.45 3.64 -9.23
CA VAL A 153 18.34 4.69 -10.27
C VAL A 153 18.40 6.09 -9.65
N MET A 154 17.64 6.32 -8.59
CA MET A 154 17.60 7.62 -7.91
C MET A 154 18.92 7.95 -7.21
N LEU A 155 19.58 6.94 -6.59
CA LEU A 155 20.92 7.11 -6.01
C LEU A 155 21.97 7.47 -7.07
N ALA A 156 21.91 6.84 -8.25
CA ALA A 156 22.78 7.16 -9.37
C ALA A 156 22.53 8.57 -9.91
N ALA A 157 21.28 9.05 -9.84
CA ALA A 157 20.89 10.42 -10.20
C ALA A 157 21.16 11.45 -9.08
N ARG A 158 21.89 11.08 -8.02
CA ARG A 158 22.28 11.90 -6.87
C ARG A 158 21.11 12.30 -5.95
N PHE A 159 20.02 11.55 -5.96
CA PHE A 159 18.97 11.62 -4.95
C PHE A 159 19.25 10.61 -3.83
N ASP A 160 18.39 10.59 -2.83
CA ASP A 160 18.46 9.62 -1.73
C ASP A 160 17.36 8.54 -1.83
N PRO A 161 17.42 7.47 -1.00
CA PRO A 161 16.39 6.44 -0.99
C PRO A 161 14.99 6.94 -0.63
N VAL A 162 14.88 8.07 0.10
CA VAL A 162 13.59 8.66 0.48
C VAL A 162 12.88 9.21 -0.73
N VAL A 163 13.60 9.84 -1.66
CA VAL A 163 13.04 10.32 -2.93
C VAL A 163 12.48 9.15 -3.74
N ALA A 164 13.25 8.04 -3.85
CA ALA A 164 12.78 6.85 -4.55
C ALA A 164 11.52 6.25 -3.91
N ALA A 165 11.58 6.02 -2.58
CA ALA A 165 10.45 5.45 -1.84
C ALA A 165 9.21 6.33 -1.95
N SER A 166 9.36 7.64 -1.80
CA SER A 166 8.24 8.58 -1.88
C SER A 166 7.65 8.68 -3.28
N THR A 167 8.47 8.55 -4.33
CA THR A 167 7.99 8.55 -5.72
C THR A 167 7.03 7.39 -5.97
N VAL A 168 7.33 6.19 -5.44
CA VAL A 168 6.45 5.02 -5.56
C VAL A 168 5.25 5.15 -4.62
N LEU A 169 5.52 5.32 -3.31
CA LEU A 169 4.50 5.25 -2.27
C LEU A 169 3.47 6.39 -2.38
N LEU A 170 3.93 7.64 -2.52
CA LEU A 170 3.03 8.78 -2.69
C LEU A 170 2.40 8.80 -4.09
N GLY A 171 3.12 8.33 -5.11
CA GLY A 171 2.57 8.18 -6.46
C GLY A 171 1.37 7.23 -6.48
N ALA A 172 1.56 5.97 -6.13
CA ALA A 172 0.50 4.97 -6.10
C ALA A 172 -0.61 5.34 -5.09
N GLY A 173 -0.20 5.79 -3.89
CA GLY A 173 -1.13 6.13 -2.83
C GLY A 173 -2.04 7.32 -3.14
N ILE A 174 -1.56 8.37 -3.83
CA ILE A 174 -2.43 9.47 -4.26
C ILE A 174 -3.40 9.03 -5.36
N GLY A 175 -2.98 8.08 -6.21
CA GLY A 175 -3.86 7.43 -7.18
C GLY A 175 -5.00 6.69 -6.49
N THR A 176 -4.72 5.99 -5.40
CA THR A 176 -5.72 5.30 -4.59
C THR A 176 -6.58 6.28 -3.82
N LEU A 177 -6.01 7.35 -3.23
CA LEU A 177 -6.74 8.39 -2.49
C LEU A 177 -7.78 9.09 -3.35
N GLY A 178 -7.42 9.50 -4.58
CA GLY A 178 -8.32 10.12 -5.55
C GLY A 178 -8.86 9.12 -6.57
N SER A 179 -9.09 7.88 -6.15
CA SER A 179 -9.45 6.77 -7.05
C SER A 179 -10.72 7.01 -7.84
N THR A 180 -10.68 6.71 -9.13
CA THR A 180 -11.80 6.92 -10.05
C THR A 180 -12.55 5.64 -10.42
N ILE A 181 -11.80 4.62 -10.84
CA ILE A 181 -12.34 3.36 -11.39
C ILE A 181 -11.72 2.11 -10.72
N ASN A 182 -10.97 2.28 -9.65
CA ASN A 182 -10.33 1.20 -8.91
C ASN A 182 -11.36 0.15 -8.46
N PRO A 183 -11.25 -1.10 -8.95
CA PRO A 183 -12.22 -2.15 -8.66
C PRO A 183 -12.22 -2.59 -7.20
N PHE A 184 -11.08 -2.50 -6.50
CA PHE A 184 -10.90 -3.02 -5.14
C PHE A 184 -11.33 -2.02 -4.04
N ALA A 185 -11.50 -0.75 -4.38
CA ALA A 185 -11.91 0.26 -3.42
C ALA A 185 -13.17 0.98 -3.90
N THR A 186 -13.05 1.82 -4.94
CA THR A 186 -14.13 2.70 -5.40
C THR A 186 -15.35 1.93 -5.90
N VAL A 187 -15.14 0.90 -6.75
CA VAL A 187 -16.26 0.13 -7.31
C VAL A 187 -16.95 -0.67 -6.21
N ILE A 188 -16.20 -1.34 -5.33
CA ILE A 188 -16.76 -2.07 -4.20
C ILE A 188 -17.53 -1.13 -3.27
N ALA A 189 -16.96 0.02 -2.92
CA ALA A 189 -17.61 1.00 -2.04
C ALA A 189 -18.90 1.55 -2.66
N ALA A 190 -18.89 1.90 -3.94
CA ALA A 190 -20.06 2.38 -4.66
C ALA A 190 -21.16 1.32 -4.74
N ASN A 191 -20.81 0.06 -5.07
CA ASN A 191 -21.75 -1.06 -5.09
C ASN A 191 -22.33 -1.33 -3.70
N ALA A 192 -21.51 -1.29 -2.66
CA ALA A 192 -21.97 -1.45 -1.28
C ALA A 192 -22.87 -0.29 -0.81
N ALA A 193 -22.64 0.93 -1.33
CA ALA A 193 -23.49 2.10 -1.10
C ALA A 193 -24.77 2.11 -1.98
N GLY A 194 -24.89 1.18 -2.94
CA GLY A 194 -26.05 1.09 -3.83
C GLY A 194 -26.09 2.19 -4.90
N ILE A 195 -24.93 2.66 -5.38
CA ILE A 195 -24.82 3.71 -6.39
C ILE A 195 -23.84 3.30 -7.51
N PRO A 196 -24.00 3.84 -8.73
CA PRO A 196 -22.99 3.70 -9.78
C PRO A 196 -21.64 4.31 -9.35
N PHE A 197 -20.54 3.63 -9.64
CA PHE A 197 -19.19 4.11 -9.28
C PHE A 197 -18.80 5.41 -10.01
N THR A 198 -19.49 5.77 -11.09
CA THR A 198 -19.31 7.02 -11.82
C THR A 198 -19.81 8.25 -11.08
N ASN A 199 -20.73 8.06 -10.11
CA ASN A 199 -21.21 9.16 -9.28
C ASN A 199 -20.06 9.71 -8.44
N GLY A 200 -19.93 11.04 -8.35
CA GLY A 200 -18.85 11.73 -7.64
C GLY A 200 -17.46 11.66 -8.32
N ILE A 201 -17.35 11.10 -9.53
CA ILE A 201 -16.06 10.93 -10.22
C ILE A 201 -15.34 12.27 -10.43
N ALA A 202 -16.06 13.36 -10.69
CA ALA A 202 -15.47 14.68 -10.90
C ALA A 202 -14.71 15.18 -9.66
N LEU A 203 -15.29 15.02 -8.47
CA LEU A 203 -14.66 15.38 -7.21
C LEU A 203 -13.42 14.50 -6.95
N ARG A 204 -13.51 13.20 -7.22
CA ARG A 204 -12.37 12.27 -7.07
C ARG A 204 -11.24 12.58 -8.03
N VAL A 205 -11.55 12.94 -9.30
CA VAL A 205 -10.53 13.42 -10.25
C VAL A 205 -9.88 14.72 -9.78
N ALA A 206 -10.66 15.65 -9.26
CA ALA A 206 -10.12 16.90 -8.70
C ALA A 206 -9.18 16.61 -7.51
N LEU A 207 -9.57 15.74 -6.58
CA LEU A 207 -8.72 15.30 -5.46
C LEU A 207 -7.44 14.59 -5.94
N LEU A 208 -7.56 13.73 -6.97
CA LEU A 208 -6.41 13.06 -7.60
C LEU A 208 -5.41 14.09 -8.16
N VAL A 209 -5.88 15.02 -8.97
CA VAL A 209 -5.00 16.00 -9.65
C VAL A 209 -4.38 16.97 -8.64
N ILE A 210 -5.18 17.54 -7.75
CA ILE A 210 -4.69 18.47 -6.73
C ILE A 210 -3.72 17.75 -5.78
N GLY A 211 -4.08 16.57 -5.30
CA GLY A 211 -3.23 15.78 -4.43
C GLY A 211 -1.93 15.36 -5.10
N TRP A 212 -1.97 14.97 -6.39
CA TRP A 212 -0.77 14.65 -7.17
C TRP A 212 0.16 15.87 -7.30
N ILE A 213 -0.38 17.04 -7.62
CA ILE A 213 0.42 18.28 -7.71
C ILE A 213 1.10 18.58 -6.36
N ILE A 214 0.37 18.46 -5.25
CA ILE A 214 0.90 18.69 -3.90
C ILE A 214 2.00 17.67 -3.57
N CYS A 215 1.77 16.39 -3.81
CA CYS A 215 2.75 15.33 -3.58
C CYS A 215 4.01 15.51 -4.43
N VAL A 216 3.86 15.81 -5.72
CA VAL A 216 5.00 16.08 -6.62
C VAL A 216 5.79 17.29 -6.13
N ALA A 217 5.13 18.39 -5.80
CA ALA A 217 5.79 19.59 -5.29
C ALA A 217 6.57 19.30 -3.99
N TRP A 218 5.99 18.49 -3.08
CA TRP A 218 6.63 18.08 -1.84
C TRP A 218 7.89 17.25 -2.09
N VAL A 219 7.80 16.21 -2.89
CA VAL A 219 8.93 15.33 -3.22
C VAL A 219 10.00 16.07 -3.99
N MET A 220 9.63 16.88 -4.99
CA MET A 220 10.56 17.68 -5.78
C MET A 220 11.33 18.70 -4.94
N ARG A 221 10.64 19.39 -4.00
CA ARG A 221 11.29 20.31 -3.09
C ARG A 221 12.36 19.61 -2.22
N TYR A 222 12.02 18.44 -1.70
CA TYR A 222 12.95 17.63 -0.92
C TYR A 222 14.10 17.10 -1.78
N ALA A 223 13.82 16.57 -2.95
CA ALA A 223 14.80 16.03 -3.89
C ALA A 223 15.86 17.09 -4.30
N ARG A 224 15.40 18.31 -4.63
CA ARG A 224 16.31 19.45 -4.93
C ARG A 224 17.20 19.78 -3.77
N LYS A 225 16.65 19.85 -2.55
CA LYS A 225 17.39 20.14 -1.33
C LYS A 225 18.50 19.10 -1.07
N VAL A 226 18.17 17.81 -1.16
CA VAL A 226 19.13 16.71 -0.96
C VAL A 226 20.17 16.63 -2.08
N ARG A 227 19.79 16.96 -3.31
CA ARG A 227 20.72 16.99 -4.45
C ARG A 227 21.75 18.10 -4.32
N GLN A 228 21.38 19.26 -3.77
CA GLN A 228 22.29 20.40 -3.53
C GLN A 228 23.19 20.13 -2.33
N ASP A 229 22.64 19.61 -1.27
CA ASP A 229 23.36 19.26 -0.03
C ASP A 229 22.89 17.90 0.51
N PRO A 230 23.65 16.83 0.24
CA PRO A 230 23.32 15.47 0.71
C PRO A 230 23.26 15.34 2.24
N SER A 231 23.86 16.24 3.01
CA SER A 231 23.80 16.23 4.48
C SER A 231 22.40 16.54 5.02
N LEU A 232 21.55 17.18 4.21
CA LEU A 232 20.17 17.52 4.54
C LEU A 232 19.19 16.35 4.32
N SER A 233 19.70 15.21 3.84
CA SER A 233 18.90 13.99 3.76
C SER A 233 18.49 13.50 5.14
N ILE A 234 17.21 13.08 5.30
CA ILE A 234 16.74 12.47 6.55
C ILE A 234 17.39 11.11 6.84
N VAL A 235 18.15 10.57 5.89
CA VAL A 235 18.94 9.33 6.00
C VAL A 235 20.42 9.56 5.69
N ALA A 236 20.93 10.77 5.89
CA ALA A 236 22.33 11.15 5.61
C ALA A 236 23.34 10.23 6.34
N ASP A 237 23.03 9.84 7.58
CA ASP A 237 23.85 8.92 8.39
C ASP A 237 23.96 7.50 7.82
N LYS A 238 23.12 7.13 6.86
CA LYS A 238 23.11 5.82 6.18
C LYS A 238 23.52 5.92 4.72
N GLN A 239 23.96 7.08 4.27
CA GLN A 239 24.18 7.33 2.84
C GLN A 239 25.25 6.40 2.25
N GLU A 240 26.38 6.24 2.91
CA GLU A 240 27.47 5.36 2.44
C GLU A 240 27.02 3.90 2.43
N GLU A 241 26.37 3.44 3.52
CA GLU A 241 25.83 2.09 3.62
C GLU A 241 24.80 1.79 2.52
N ASN A 242 23.88 2.73 2.26
CA ASN A 242 22.88 2.59 1.21
C ASN A 242 23.51 2.62 -0.19
N ARG A 243 24.49 3.49 -0.43
CA ARG A 243 25.20 3.50 -1.71
C ARG A 243 25.96 2.20 -1.94
N ALA A 244 26.68 1.70 -0.94
CA ALA A 244 27.39 0.42 -1.02
C ALA A 244 26.42 -0.75 -1.26
N HIS A 245 25.27 -0.75 -0.61
CA HIS A 245 24.26 -1.80 -0.78
C HIS A 245 23.61 -1.79 -2.17
N PHE A 246 23.15 -0.63 -2.64
CA PHE A 246 22.36 -0.54 -3.88
C PHE A 246 23.19 -0.35 -5.15
N LEU A 247 24.35 0.29 -5.06
CA LEU A 247 25.23 0.54 -6.21
C LEU A 247 26.45 -0.38 -6.21
N GLY A 248 26.74 -1.07 -5.10
CA GLY A 248 27.90 -1.93 -4.91
C GLY A 248 29.20 -1.14 -4.80
N ASN A 249 30.31 -1.83 -4.41
CA ASN A 249 31.68 -1.34 -4.55
C ASN A 249 32.13 -1.54 -6.00
N LYS A 250 31.41 -0.98 -6.97
CA LYS A 250 31.78 -1.08 -8.37
C LYS A 250 32.80 0.01 -8.64
N ASP A 251 34.07 -0.33 -8.46
CA ASP A 251 35.12 0.28 -9.27
C ASP A 251 34.65 0.19 -10.72
N ALA A 252 34.55 1.33 -11.37
CA ALA A 252 33.86 1.61 -12.61
C ALA A 252 34.27 0.69 -13.78
N GLN A 253 33.83 -0.57 -13.77
CA GLN A 253 33.70 -1.31 -15.02
C GLN A 253 32.36 -0.90 -15.64
N THR A 254 32.40 -0.01 -16.60
CA THR A 254 31.28 0.29 -17.48
C THR A 254 30.75 -1.04 -18.02
N LEU A 255 29.57 -1.45 -17.52
CA LEU A 255 28.98 -2.70 -17.96
C LEU A 255 28.46 -2.51 -19.38
N GLU A 256 29.08 -3.22 -20.34
CA GLU A 256 28.65 -3.18 -21.74
C GLU A 256 27.16 -3.53 -21.86
N PHE A 257 26.41 -2.69 -22.56
CA PHE A 257 25.00 -2.88 -22.86
C PHE A 257 24.83 -3.92 -23.99
N THR A 258 25.15 -5.18 -23.67
CA THR A 258 25.14 -6.29 -24.63
C THR A 258 23.73 -6.59 -25.16
N PRO A 259 23.61 -7.25 -26.35
CA PRO A 259 22.30 -7.68 -26.86
C PRO A 259 21.51 -8.57 -25.88
N VAL A 260 22.21 -9.47 -25.16
CA VAL A 260 21.60 -10.34 -24.16
C VAL A 260 20.98 -9.51 -23.03
N ARG A 261 21.70 -8.53 -22.48
CA ARG A 261 21.16 -7.63 -21.43
C ARG A 261 19.98 -6.81 -21.91
N LYS A 262 19.97 -6.39 -23.19
CA LYS A 262 18.80 -5.71 -23.80
C LYS A 262 17.57 -6.62 -23.81
N ILE A 263 17.73 -7.87 -24.26
CA ILE A 263 16.65 -8.86 -24.29
C ILE A 263 16.12 -9.10 -22.87
N ILE A 264 17.00 -9.25 -21.89
CA ILE A 264 16.61 -9.43 -20.48
C ILE A 264 15.81 -8.23 -19.97
N LEU A 265 16.22 -6.98 -20.27
CA LEU A 265 15.46 -5.78 -19.90
C LEU A 265 14.11 -5.70 -20.62
N VAL A 266 14.02 -6.18 -21.87
CA VAL A 266 12.73 -6.26 -22.57
C VAL A 266 11.82 -7.28 -21.90
N ILE A 267 12.33 -8.47 -21.53
CA ILE A 267 11.55 -9.49 -20.79
C ILE A 267 11.13 -8.94 -19.44
N PHE A 268 12.01 -8.24 -18.73
CA PHE A 268 11.71 -7.56 -17.49
C PHE A 268 10.53 -6.58 -17.66
N ALA A 269 10.62 -5.67 -18.64
CA ALA A 269 9.55 -4.71 -18.91
C ALA A 269 8.24 -5.40 -19.35
N LEU A 270 8.32 -6.47 -20.14
CA LEU A 270 7.16 -7.26 -20.56
C LEU A 270 6.49 -7.98 -19.38
N ALA A 271 7.25 -8.52 -18.42
CA ALA A 271 6.67 -9.14 -17.22
C ALA A 271 5.80 -8.15 -16.44
N PHE A 272 6.27 -6.90 -16.26
CA PHE A 272 5.47 -5.84 -15.64
C PHE A 272 4.28 -5.41 -16.49
N ALA A 273 4.45 -5.30 -17.80
CA ALA A 273 3.34 -4.95 -18.70
C ALA A 273 2.24 -6.02 -18.70
N VAL A 274 2.62 -7.30 -18.69
CA VAL A 274 1.69 -8.44 -18.57
C VAL A 274 1.00 -8.44 -17.21
N MET A 275 1.74 -8.18 -16.12
CA MET A 275 1.15 -8.01 -14.77
C MET A 275 0.10 -6.90 -14.77
N ILE A 276 0.44 -5.71 -15.25
CA ILE A 276 -0.48 -4.55 -15.28
C ILE A 276 -1.74 -4.88 -16.11
N TYR A 277 -1.57 -5.48 -17.28
CA TYR A 277 -2.69 -5.90 -18.12
C TYR A 277 -3.53 -6.98 -17.44
N GLY A 278 -2.90 -7.98 -16.85
CA GLY A 278 -3.55 -9.07 -16.12
C GLY A 278 -4.42 -8.57 -14.97
N VAL A 279 -3.87 -7.67 -14.14
CA VAL A 279 -4.62 -7.08 -13.02
C VAL A 279 -5.73 -6.14 -13.52
N ALA A 280 -5.41 -5.22 -14.43
CA ALA A 280 -6.35 -4.18 -14.86
C ALA A 280 -7.49 -4.67 -15.75
N VAL A 281 -7.25 -5.71 -16.57
CA VAL A 281 -8.19 -6.15 -17.61
C VAL A 281 -8.75 -7.55 -17.35
N LEU A 282 -7.89 -8.47 -16.86
CA LEU A 282 -8.27 -9.88 -16.66
C LEU A 282 -8.66 -10.20 -15.21
N GLY A 283 -8.53 -9.24 -14.28
CA GLY A 283 -8.86 -9.45 -12.87
C GLY A 283 -7.91 -10.42 -12.14
N TRP A 284 -6.67 -10.55 -12.64
CA TRP A 284 -5.66 -11.38 -12.00
C TRP A 284 -5.35 -10.92 -10.58
N TRP A 285 -4.99 -11.89 -9.75
CA TRP A 285 -4.55 -11.67 -8.39
C TRP A 285 -3.14 -12.23 -8.17
N MET A 286 -2.73 -12.39 -6.93
CA MET A 286 -1.34 -12.73 -6.56
C MET A 286 -0.84 -14.04 -7.18
N ALA A 287 -1.71 -15.04 -7.39
CA ALA A 287 -1.33 -16.33 -7.95
C ALA A 287 -0.89 -16.22 -9.41
N GLU A 288 -1.70 -15.56 -10.25
CA GLU A 288 -1.43 -15.41 -11.68
C GLU A 288 -0.20 -14.51 -11.92
N ILE A 289 -0.09 -13.39 -11.19
CA ILE A 289 1.08 -12.51 -11.32
C ILE A 289 2.35 -13.16 -10.80
N SER A 290 2.27 -14.00 -9.75
CA SER A 290 3.40 -14.81 -9.28
C SER A 290 3.89 -15.77 -10.36
N ALA A 291 2.96 -16.43 -11.07
CA ALA A 291 3.30 -17.33 -12.17
C ALA A 291 4.03 -16.60 -13.31
N VAL A 292 3.61 -15.38 -13.65
CA VAL A 292 4.29 -14.53 -14.66
C VAL A 292 5.73 -14.25 -14.26
N PHE A 293 5.98 -13.83 -13.01
CA PHE A 293 7.34 -13.53 -12.56
C PHE A 293 8.20 -14.77 -12.41
N LEU A 294 7.63 -15.90 -11.98
CA LEU A 294 8.33 -17.18 -11.92
C LEU A 294 8.75 -17.65 -13.32
N ALA A 295 7.84 -17.62 -14.30
CA ALA A 295 8.14 -17.96 -15.69
C ALA A 295 9.20 -17.01 -16.27
N SER A 296 9.08 -15.70 -16.00
CA SER A 296 10.05 -14.70 -16.44
C SER A 296 11.43 -14.94 -15.83
N ALA A 297 11.52 -15.35 -14.56
CA ALA A 297 12.76 -15.72 -13.88
C ALA A 297 13.46 -16.89 -14.59
N ILE A 298 12.71 -17.94 -14.92
CA ILE A 298 13.22 -19.12 -15.64
C ILE A 298 13.73 -18.70 -17.03
N ILE A 299 12.93 -17.95 -17.79
CA ILE A 299 13.28 -17.49 -19.15
C ILE A 299 14.55 -16.65 -19.12
N VAL A 300 14.66 -15.69 -18.19
CA VAL A 300 15.86 -14.85 -18.02
C VAL A 300 17.07 -15.70 -17.67
N GLY A 301 16.94 -16.66 -16.75
CA GLY A 301 18.01 -17.57 -16.38
C GLY A 301 18.52 -18.39 -17.55
N LEU A 302 17.62 -18.92 -18.38
CA LEU A 302 17.98 -19.68 -19.61
C LEU A 302 18.69 -18.79 -20.64
N ILE A 303 18.22 -17.57 -20.88
CA ILE A 303 18.82 -16.61 -21.81
C ILE A 303 20.19 -16.18 -21.30
N ALA A 304 20.35 -15.98 -20.00
CA ALA A 304 21.61 -15.66 -19.36
C ALA A 304 22.56 -16.87 -19.28
N ARG A 305 22.11 -18.07 -19.65
CA ARG A 305 22.86 -19.36 -19.58
C ARG A 305 23.35 -19.65 -18.16
N LEU A 306 22.55 -19.34 -17.14
CA LEU A 306 22.86 -19.73 -15.77
C LEU A 306 22.75 -21.26 -15.63
N SER A 307 23.66 -21.86 -14.88
CA SER A 307 23.50 -23.26 -14.48
C SER A 307 22.28 -23.43 -13.58
N GLU A 308 21.79 -24.66 -13.44
CA GLU A 308 20.64 -24.96 -12.55
C GLU A 308 20.94 -24.54 -11.11
N GLU A 309 22.14 -24.82 -10.62
CA GLU A 309 22.58 -24.44 -9.28
C GLU A 309 22.65 -22.91 -9.11
N GLU A 310 23.18 -22.18 -10.09
CA GLU A 310 23.23 -20.72 -10.06
C GLU A 310 21.83 -20.10 -10.13
N LEU A 311 20.95 -20.63 -10.98
CA LEU A 311 19.57 -20.19 -11.11
C LEU A 311 18.83 -20.33 -9.78
N THR A 312 18.87 -21.53 -9.19
CA THR A 312 18.17 -21.87 -7.97
C THR A 312 18.72 -21.07 -6.78
N SER A 313 20.04 -21.06 -6.60
CA SER A 313 20.66 -20.33 -5.49
C SER A 313 20.43 -18.81 -5.57
N THR A 314 20.51 -18.24 -6.78
CA THR A 314 20.24 -16.82 -7.00
C THR A 314 18.76 -16.47 -6.74
N PHE A 315 17.84 -17.32 -7.19
CA PHE A 315 16.41 -17.15 -6.90
C PHE A 315 16.13 -17.17 -5.39
N ILE A 316 16.66 -18.18 -4.69
CA ILE A 316 16.49 -18.31 -3.23
C ILE A 316 17.07 -17.10 -2.49
N ASN A 317 18.26 -16.64 -2.89
CA ASN A 317 18.88 -15.47 -2.26
C ASN A 317 18.05 -14.20 -2.50
N GLY A 318 17.53 -13.98 -3.72
CA GLY A 318 16.65 -12.85 -4.01
C GLY A 318 15.33 -12.91 -3.22
N ALA A 319 14.73 -14.09 -3.08
CA ALA A 319 13.55 -14.30 -2.23
C ALA A 319 13.87 -14.01 -0.75
N ARG A 320 15.04 -14.44 -0.27
CA ARG A 320 15.51 -14.20 1.11
C ARG A 320 15.65 -12.71 1.42
N ASP A 321 16.04 -11.89 0.46
CA ASP A 321 16.16 -10.44 0.65
C ASP A 321 14.82 -9.79 0.97
N LEU A 322 13.70 -10.35 0.49
CA LEU A 322 12.34 -9.87 0.73
C LEU A 322 11.58 -10.68 1.81
N LEU A 323 12.19 -11.69 2.42
CA LEU A 323 11.54 -12.52 3.45
C LEU A 323 10.98 -11.67 4.60
N GLY A 324 11.74 -10.66 5.05
CA GLY A 324 11.28 -9.75 6.10
C GLY A 324 9.99 -9.03 5.74
N VAL A 325 9.83 -8.62 4.48
CA VAL A 325 8.61 -7.97 3.99
C VAL A 325 7.44 -8.96 3.96
N ALA A 326 7.66 -10.17 3.45
CA ALA A 326 6.64 -11.22 3.41
C ALA A 326 6.08 -11.57 4.81
N LEU A 327 6.94 -11.64 5.83
CA LEU A 327 6.53 -11.91 7.20
C LEU A 327 5.74 -10.74 7.84
N ILE A 328 6.08 -9.49 7.52
CA ILE A 328 5.35 -8.31 8.01
C ILE A 328 3.86 -8.37 7.62
N ILE A 329 3.53 -8.88 6.44
CA ILE A 329 2.16 -8.96 5.94
C ILE A 329 1.29 -9.87 6.81
N GLY A 330 1.80 -11.06 7.15
CA GLY A 330 1.09 -11.98 8.04
C GLY A 330 0.83 -11.37 9.42
N ILE A 331 1.83 -10.68 9.98
CA ILE A 331 1.70 -10.02 11.28
C ILE A 331 0.67 -8.89 11.22
N ALA A 332 0.72 -8.04 10.19
CA ALA A 332 -0.23 -6.94 10.03
C ALA A 332 -1.67 -7.45 9.91
N ARG A 333 -1.90 -8.52 9.13
CA ARG A 333 -3.22 -9.16 8.99
C ARG A 333 -3.72 -9.76 10.31
N GLY A 334 -2.80 -10.18 11.20
CA GLY A 334 -3.12 -10.71 12.52
C GLY A 334 -3.93 -9.74 13.40
N ILE A 335 -3.82 -8.42 13.20
CA ILE A 335 -4.62 -7.41 13.90
C ILE A 335 -6.11 -7.62 13.59
N VAL A 336 -6.44 -7.75 12.31
CA VAL A 336 -7.83 -7.97 11.85
C VAL A 336 -8.36 -9.30 12.38
N VAL A 337 -7.56 -10.37 12.35
CA VAL A 337 -7.93 -11.68 12.90
C VAL A 337 -8.33 -11.60 14.38
N ILE A 338 -7.58 -10.83 15.19
CA ILE A 338 -7.92 -10.65 16.61
C ILE A 338 -9.22 -9.87 16.77
N MET A 339 -9.45 -8.82 15.97
CA MET A 339 -10.68 -8.04 16.01
C MET A 339 -11.92 -8.90 15.67
N ASP A 340 -11.81 -9.71 14.62
CA ASP A 340 -12.90 -10.54 14.13
C ASP A 340 -13.19 -11.71 15.10
N LYS A 341 -12.15 -12.41 15.58
CA LYS A 341 -12.31 -13.47 16.60
C LYS A 341 -12.85 -12.92 17.93
N GLY A 342 -12.47 -11.69 18.29
CA GLY A 342 -13.00 -10.98 19.47
C GLY A 342 -14.41 -10.43 19.27
N MET A 343 -14.94 -10.47 18.05
CA MET A 343 -16.27 -9.92 17.69
C MET A 343 -16.44 -8.44 18.05
N ILE A 344 -15.36 -7.65 18.01
CA ILE A 344 -15.38 -6.22 18.34
C ILE A 344 -15.49 -5.32 17.12
N THR A 345 -15.21 -5.83 15.91
CA THR A 345 -15.23 -5.06 14.66
C THR A 345 -16.59 -4.38 14.44
N HIS A 346 -17.68 -5.13 14.57
CA HIS A 346 -19.03 -4.60 14.38
C HIS A 346 -19.46 -3.67 15.53
N THR A 347 -18.97 -3.87 16.75
CA THR A 347 -19.23 -2.97 17.89
C THR A 347 -18.56 -1.62 17.69
N ILE A 348 -17.32 -1.60 17.19
CA ILE A 348 -16.62 -0.35 16.84
C ILE A 348 -17.41 0.39 15.76
N LEU A 349 -17.87 -0.32 14.73
CA LEU A 349 -18.69 0.25 13.66
C LEU A 349 -20.01 0.82 14.17
N HIS A 350 -20.72 0.09 15.06
CA HIS A 350 -21.97 0.56 15.68
C HIS A 350 -21.76 1.79 16.56
N SER A 351 -20.63 1.85 17.28
CA SER A 351 -20.27 3.04 18.06
C SER A 351 -20.01 4.25 17.15
N ALA A 352 -19.40 4.02 15.97
CA ALA A 352 -19.19 5.05 14.96
C ALA A 352 -20.52 5.56 14.36
N GLU A 353 -21.47 4.65 14.10
CA GLU A 353 -22.85 4.98 13.67
C GLU A 353 -23.52 5.97 14.64
N GLY A 354 -23.41 5.72 15.94
CA GLY A 354 -23.97 6.60 16.98
C GLY A 354 -23.35 8.01 17.01
N LEU A 355 -22.09 8.16 16.59
CA LEU A 355 -21.39 9.45 16.58
C LEU A 355 -21.83 10.37 15.43
N VAL A 356 -22.29 9.81 14.32
CA VAL A 356 -22.66 10.60 13.13
C VAL A 356 -24.16 10.92 13.06
N SER A 357 -25.01 10.22 13.82
CA SER A 357 -26.46 10.44 13.80
C SER A 357 -26.82 11.83 14.34
N GLY A 358 -27.69 12.56 13.62
CA GLY A 358 -28.20 13.88 14.04
C GLY A 358 -27.26 15.06 13.76
N LEU A 359 -26.14 14.85 13.09
CA LEU A 359 -25.23 15.93 12.67
C LEU A 359 -25.76 16.69 11.45
N SER A 360 -25.36 17.97 11.32
CA SER A 360 -25.59 18.73 10.08
C SER A 360 -24.77 18.12 8.92
N THR A 361 -25.20 18.32 7.67
CA THR A 361 -24.60 17.78 6.45
C THR A 361 -23.06 17.90 6.40
N VAL A 362 -22.54 19.11 6.65
CA VAL A 362 -21.09 19.36 6.67
C VAL A 362 -20.40 18.69 7.85
N ALA A 363 -21.02 18.71 9.03
CA ALA A 363 -20.48 18.04 10.22
C ALA A 363 -20.46 16.52 10.02
N PHE A 364 -21.53 15.94 9.49
CA PHE A 364 -21.66 14.53 9.19
C PHE A 364 -20.50 14.05 8.31
N ILE A 365 -20.29 14.66 7.15
CA ILE A 365 -19.29 14.18 6.19
C ILE A 365 -17.85 14.29 6.72
N ASN A 366 -17.55 15.34 7.49
CA ASN A 366 -16.23 15.50 8.09
C ASN A 366 -15.99 14.55 9.27
N VAL A 367 -16.99 14.33 10.14
CA VAL A 367 -16.88 13.35 11.22
C VAL A 367 -16.76 11.95 10.64
N MET A 368 -17.57 11.62 9.64
CA MET A 368 -17.49 10.36 8.92
C MET A 368 -16.10 10.15 8.31
N TYR A 369 -15.52 11.16 7.65
CA TYR A 369 -14.16 11.06 7.13
C TYR A 369 -13.14 10.66 8.22
N TRP A 370 -13.20 11.28 9.40
CA TRP A 370 -12.32 10.94 10.51
C TRP A 370 -12.59 9.56 11.10
N LEU A 371 -13.86 9.12 11.15
CA LEU A 371 -14.19 7.75 11.54
C LEU A 371 -13.60 6.74 10.57
N GLU A 372 -13.72 6.98 9.27
CA GLU A 372 -13.11 6.12 8.24
C GLU A 372 -11.58 6.14 8.33
N VAL A 373 -10.95 7.25 8.73
CA VAL A 373 -9.49 7.30 9.01
C VAL A 373 -9.14 6.35 10.15
N VAL A 374 -9.89 6.37 11.26
CA VAL A 374 -9.64 5.47 12.39
C VAL A 374 -9.91 4.01 12.01
N LEU A 375 -11.02 3.74 11.33
CA LEU A 375 -11.38 2.39 10.88
C LEU A 375 -10.35 1.85 9.86
N SER A 376 -9.88 2.68 8.94
CA SER A 376 -8.84 2.30 7.97
C SER A 376 -7.49 1.98 8.61
N PHE A 377 -7.16 2.62 9.73
CA PHE A 377 -5.97 2.26 10.50
C PHE A 377 -6.09 0.85 11.12
N LEU A 378 -7.27 0.49 11.59
CA LEU A 378 -7.56 -0.83 12.18
C LEU A 378 -7.73 -1.91 11.11
N VAL A 379 -8.39 -1.58 10.00
CA VAL A 379 -8.68 -2.48 8.86
C VAL A 379 -7.98 -1.94 7.61
N PRO A 380 -6.69 -2.27 7.40
CA PRO A 380 -5.90 -1.67 6.31
C PRO A 380 -6.24 -2.22 4.91
N SER A 381 -7.29 -3.03 4.78
CA SER A 381 -7.81 -3.54 3.51
C SER A 381 -8.88 -2.60 2.97
N SER A 382 -8.62 -1.94 1.84
CA SER A 382 -9.60 -1.04 1.20
C SER A 382 -10.91 -1.74 0.88
N SER A 383 -10.88 -2.91 0.22
CA SER A 383 -12.09 -3.67 -0.12
C SER A 383 -12.83 -4.18 1.11
N GLY A 384 -12.11 -4.68 2.11
CA GLY A 384 -12.69 -5.17 3.35
C GLY A 384 -13.38 -4.05 4.14
N LEU A 385 -12.74 -2.90 4.25
CA LEU A 385 -13.32 -1.72 4.91
C LEU A 385 -14.58 -1.23 4.18
N ALA A 386 -14.56 -1.16 2.83
CA ALA A 386 -15.72 -0.76 2.05
C ALA A 386 -16.94 -1.66 2.29
N VAL A 387 -16.74 -2.99 2.24
CA VAL A 387 -17.81 -3.98 2.50
C VAL A 387 -18.36 -3.86 3.91
N LEU A 388 -17.49 -3.53 4.87
CA LEU A 388 -17.87 -3.39 6.27
C LEU A 388 -18.65 -2.09 6.55
N THR A 389 -18.16 -0.94 6.02
CA THR A 389 -18.66 0.37 6.45
C THR A 389 -19.75 0.92 5.55
N MET A 390 -19.66 0.75 4.23
CA MET A 390 -20.58 1.39 3.28
C MET A 390 -22.05 0.97 3.45
N PRO A 391 -22.42 -0.30 3.73
CA PRO A 391 -23.81 -0.70 3.92
C PRO A 391 -24.48 0.00 5.11
N ILE A 392 -23.69 0.52 6.04
CA ILE A 392 -24.16 1.25 7.23
C ILE A 392 -24.05 2.76 7.00
N MET A 393 -22.90 3.24 6.57
CA MET A 393 -22.64 4.69 6.46
C MET A 393 -23.40 5.35 5.31
N ALA A 394 -23.66 4.63 4.20
CA ALA A 394 -24.40 5.19 3.08
C ALA A 394 -25.89 5.47 3.42
N PRO A 395 -26.65 4.54 4.06
CA PRO A 395 -28.00 4.86 4.55
C PRO A 395 -28.03 5.99 5.59
N LEU A 396 -27.02 6.08 6.47
CA LEU A 396 -26.95 7.16 7.46
C LEU A 396 -26.78 8.55 6.79
N ALA A 397 -26.08 8.60 5.66
CA ALA A 397 -25.90 9.82 4.89
C ALA A 397 -27.24 10.35 4.35
N ASP A 398 -28.17 9.47 3.96
CA ASP A 398 -29.48 9.86 3.47
C ASP A 398 -30.26 10.65 4.55
N PHE A 399 -30.15 10.25 5.82
CA PHE A 399 -30.76 10.97 6.94
C PHE A 399 -30.10 12.32 7.23
N ALA A 400 -28.83 12.47 6.90
CA ALA A 400 -28.08 13.72 7.03
C ALA A 400 -28.19 14.62 5.76
N ASN A 401 -28.97 14.23 4.76
CA ASN A 401 -29.06 14.86 3.45
C ASN A 401 -27.69 15.01 2.75
N VAL A 402 -26.87 13.98 2.87
CA VAL A 402 -25.57 13.88 2.21
C VAL A 402 -25.67 12.85 1.08
N ASN A 403 -25.20 13.22 -0.12
CA ASN A 403 -25.17 12.29 -1.23
C ASN A 403 -24.25 11.11 -0.94
N ARG A 404 -24.68 9.89 -1.27
CA ARG A 404 -23.91 8.66 -1.04
C ARG A 404 -22.57 8.63 -1.80
N ASP A 405 -22.44 9.30 -2.92
CA ASP A 405 -21.19 9.42 -3.66
C ASP A 405 -20.12 10.24 -2.91
N LEU A 406 -20.57 11.21 -2.10
CA LEU A 406 -19.69 11.96 -1.22
C LEU A 406 -19.20 11.08 -0.06
N VAL A 407 -20.04 10.18 0.45
CA VAL A 407 -19.67 9.17 1.46
C VAL A 407 -18.60 8.22 0.90
N VAL A 408 -18.80 7.72 -0.32
CA VAL A 408 -17.80 6.90 -1.01
C VAL A 408 -16.48 7.66 -1.20
N THR A 409 -16.54 8.95 -1.52
CA THR A 409 -15.36 9.79 -1.69
C THR A 409 -14.65 10.03 -0.35
N ALA A 410 -15.40 10.23 0.75
CA ALA A 410 -14.84 10.39 2.09
C ALA A 410 -14.12 9.12 2.56
N TYR A 411 -14.77 7.95 2.43
CA TYR A 411 -14.17 6.64 2.70
C TYR A 411 -12.88 6.46 1.89
N GLN A 412 -12.96 6.68 0.57
CA GLN A 412 -11.84 6.49 -0.34
C GLN A 412 -10.65 7.37 0.03
N SER A 413 -10.90 8.64 0.33
CA SER A 413 -9.87 9.59 0.71
C SER A 413 -9.27 9.27 2.08
N ALA A 414 -10.09 8.81 3.04
CA ALA A 414 -9.65 8.39 4.37
C ALA A 414 -8.77 7.14 4.30
N SER A 415 -9.22 6.10 3.58
CA SER A 415 -8.41 4.90 3.34
C SER A 415 -7.12 5.23 2.60
N GLY A 416 -7.20 6.09 1.58
CA GLY A 416 -6.03 6.50 0.80
C GLY A 416 -4.99 7.23 1.64
N ILE A 417 -5.38 8.19 2.48
CA ILE A 417 -4.42 8.95 3.30
C ILE A 417 -3.77 8.10 4.39
N VAL A 418 -4.52 7.19 5.00
CA VAL A 418 -3.99 6.25 6.00
C VAL A 418 -2.98 5.30 5.36
N ASN A 419 -3.28 4.79 4.17
CA ASN A 419 -2.38 3.88 3.44
C ASN A 419 -1.09 4.55 2.93
N LEU A 420 -0.94 5.87 3.02
CA LEU A 420 0.34 6.54 2.80
C LEU A 420 1.32 6.39 3.97
N VAL A 421 0.84 6.02 5.16
CA VAL A 421 1.66 6.14 6.38
C VAL A 421 1.44 5.05 7.42
N THR A 422 0.35 4.31 7.37
CA THR A 422 0.04 3.36 8.44
C THR A 422 1.06 2.22 8.54
N PRO A 423 1.52 1.87 9.74
CA PRO A 423 2.41 0.73 9.92
C PRO A 423 1.69 -0.62 9.75
N THR A 424 0.36 -0.61 9.70
CA THR A 424 -0.44 -1.80 9.41
C THR A 424 -0.49 -2.14 7.92
N SER A 425 -0.06 -1.21 7.04
CA SER A 425 0.05 -1.46 5.60
C SER A 425 1.36 -2.14 5.23
N ALA A 426 1.26 -3.31 4.61
CA ALA A 426 2.39 -4.03 4.05
C ALA A 426 3.16 -3.20 3.00
N VAL A 427 2.45 -2.41 2.21
CA VAL A 427 3.03 -1.55 1.17
C VAL A 427 3.93 -0.47 1.78
N VAL A 428 3.46 0.20 2.85
CA VAL A 428 4.24 1.22 3.56
C VAL A 428 5.48 0.60 4.19
N MET A 429 5.28 -0.42 5.03
CA MET A 429 6.38 -1.01 5.78
C MET A 429 7.34 -1.79 4.88
N GLY A 430 6.81 -2.53 3.91
CA GLY A 430 7.59 -3.26 2.93
C GLY A 430 8.39 -2.33 2.01
N GLY A 431 7.76 -1.32 1.44
CA GLY A 431 8.42 -0.35 0.57
C GLY A 431 9.55 0.41 1.28
N LEU A 432 9.29 0.90 2.50
CA LEU A 432 10.32 1.57 3.30
C LEU A 432 11.45 0.62 3.72
N ALA A 433 11.15 -0.65 4.04
CA ALA A 433 12.15 -1.66 4.37
C ALA A 433 13.05 -1.96 3.16
N ILE A 434 12.47 -2.19 1.97
CA ILE A 434 13.22 -2.40 0.72
C ILE A 434 14.11 -1.20 0.41
N ALA A 435 13.58 0.02 0.57
CA ALA A 435 14.34 1.26 0.34
C ALA A 435 15.33 1.57 1.47
N ARG A 436 15.36 0.79 2.57
CA ARG A 436 16.20 1.03 3.77
C ARG A 436 15.95 2.39 4.42
N VAL A 437 14.72 2.89 4.35
CA VAL A 437 14.28 4.15 4.96
C VAL A 437 13.62 3.85 6.33
N PRO A 438 14.14 4.37 7.44
CA PRO A 438 13.51 4.19 8.75
C PRO A 438 12.11 4.80 8.80
N TYR A 439 11.11 3.99 9.15
CA TYR A 439 9.70 4.39 9.20
C TYR A 439 9.45 5.72 9.93
N VAL A 440 10.04 5.90 11.12
CA VAL A 440 9.85 7.10 11.94
C VAL A 440 10.37 8.36 11.26
N ARG A 441 11.48 8.26 10.52
CA ARG A 441 12.03 9.38 9.77
C ARG A 441 11.11 9.76 8.62
N TYR A 442 10.61 8.75 7.91
CA TYR A 442 9.61 8.94 6.88
C TYR A 442 8.33 9.58 7.45
N LEU A 443 7.80 9.04 8.56
CA LEU A 443 6.60 9.54 9.23
C LEU A 443 6.74 11.04 9.59
N LYS A 444 7.85 11.43 10.22
CA LYS A 444 8.10 12.83 10.57
C LYS A 444 8.22 13.73 9.34
N TRP A 445 8.76 13.20 8.26
CA TRP A 445 8.94 13.95 7.02
C TRP A 445 7.61 14.10 6.24
N VAL A 446 6.78 13.08 6.22
CA VAL A 446 5.52 13.07 5.47
C VAL A 446 4.36 13.70 6.27
N ALA A 447 4.42 13.77 7.59
CA ALA A 447 3.32 14.24 8.44
C ALA A 447 2.78 15.64 8.05
N PRO A 448 3.60 16.65 7.73
CA PRO A 448 3.07 17.95 7.28
C PRO A 448 2.32 17.84 5.93
N LEU A 449 2.80 16.97 5.01
CA LEU A 449 2.13 16.70 3.75
C LEU A 449 0.75 16.08 3.98
N LEU A 450 0.66 15.10 4.89
CA LEU A 450 -0.63 14.49 5.26
C LEU A 450 -1.60 15.53 5.83
N GLY A 451 -1.11 16.46 6.66
CA GLY A 451 -1.92 17.58 7.16
C GLY A 451 -2.47 18.45 6.03
N ILE A 452 -1.64 18.81 5.04
CA ILE A 452 -2.08 19.59 3.87
C ILE A 452 -3.13 18.81 3.07
N LEU A 453 -2.89 17.52 2.77
CA LEU A 453 -3.84 16.68 2.04
C LEU A 453 -5.15 16.53 2.81
N THR A 454 -5.12 16.31 4.12
CA THR A 454 -6.31 16.23 4.97
C THR A 454 -7.15 17.50 4.89
N VAL A 455 -6.53 18.68 4.98
CA VAL A 455 -7.25 19.96 4.84
C VAL A 455 -7.89 20.08 3.46
N VAL A 456 -7.18 19.71 2.40
CA VAL A 456 -7.73 19.73 1.02
C VAL A 456 -8.93 18.79 0.91
N ILE A 457 -8.84 17.58 1.46
CA ILE A 457 -9.94 16.60 1.46
C ILE A 457 -11.14 17.15 2.22
N MET A 458 -10.95 17.64 3.45
CA MET A 458 -12.04 18.18 4.27
C MET A 458 -12.73 19.37 3.62
N VAL A 459 -11.97 20.27 2.97
CA VAL A 459 -12.55 21.39 2.21
C VAL A 459 -13.34 20.87 1.02
N ALA A 460 -12.79 19.92 0.26
CA ALA A 460 -13.48 19.34 -0.90
C ALA A 460 -14.78 18.61 -0.51
N LEU A 461 -14.75 17.83 0.58
CA LEU A 461 -15.93 17.15 1.12
C LEU A 461 -16.98 18.15 1.64
N SER A 462 -16.54 19.21 2.33
CA SER A 462 -17.43 20.24 2.83
C SER A 462 -18.11 21.01 1.70
N LEU A 463 -17.37 21.36 0.64
CA LEU A 463 -17.93 21.99 -0.55
C LEU A 463 -18.91 21.06 -1.28
N GLY A 464 -18.56 19.78 -1.44
CA GLY A 464 -19.46 18.79 -2.05
C GLY A 464 -20.72 18.52 -1.22
N ALA A 465 -20.71 18.80 0.07
CA ALA A 465 -21.89 18.65 0.94
C ALA A 465 -22.84 19.86 0.90
N VAL A 466 -22.40 21.00 0.37
CA VAL A 466 -23.20 22.24 0.28
C VAL A 466 -23.72 22.47 -1.14
N LEU A 467 -23.01 21.96 -2.16
CA LEU A 467 -23.37 22.06 -3.59
C LEU A 467 -24.36 20.98 -3.98
#